data_ad592604c25ee7b6767c50068f4d8e58
#
_entry.id   ad592604c25ee7b6767c50068f4d8e58
#
_cell.length_a   1.000
_cell.length_b   1.000
_cell.length_c   1.000
_cell.angle_alpha   90.00
_cell.angle_beta   90.00
_cell.angle_gamma   90.00
#
_symmetry.space_group_name_H-M   'P 1'
#
loop_
_entity.id
_entity.type
_entity.pdbx_description
1 polymer ?
#
loop_
_entity_poly.entity_id
_entity_poly.type
_entity_poly.pdbx_seq_one_letter_code
_entity_poly.pdbx_strand_id
1 'polypeptide(L)'
;MLNLSPLFFTTVENRTCLHGALDLEEAQRTYIAQARLDVRNCLRAGIPAVLTARDYPGQVPTPRFFTQGSWAYKTLNAPAKPTQQADVDDGCYLPMSFVSQSNRPSVASGVFFHAAQEALKPLVDRNKWQLITDKDTCIRIVIAKDAHIDIPLYAIPDEEFVTLAKAFESRGLTMDSITFAEEEDVWTKLPRDKVLLAHRQEDWKVSDPRPVKEWFLGQVEAKGEQFRRTVRYLKACRDWHWESGGPSSILLMAAAAPLFAKHDSRDDLALLAVLEKLPDALRNGVNNPTDASESLTGRLGAAGVENAAKAFDESAVMLRGAIHASSASQACIWMRQEFGSRFPNDPDRIKVVSVASSIASSSAIVGPSELIGRSKAG
;
A
#
# COMPACT_ATOMS: atom_id res chain seq x y z
N MET A 1 1.75 -33.20 -5.24
CA MET A 1 1.49 -31.79 -5.59
C MET A 1 2.80 -31.10 -5.98
N LEU A 2 2.72 -30.04 -6.75
CA LEU A 2 3.88 -29.21 -7.09
C LEU A 2 4.12 -28.14 -6.01
N ASN A 3 5.39 -27.77 -5.83
CA ASN A 3 5.79 -26.62 -4.99
C ASN A 3 6.25 -25.49 -5.92
N LEU A 4 5.39 -24.49 -6.11
CA LEU A 4 5.66 -23.31 -6.94
C LEU A 4 6.35 -22.19 -6.17
N SER A 5 6.50 -22.29 -4.86
CA SER A 5 7.03 -21.22 -4.01
C SER A 5 8.39 -20.67 -4.45
N PRO A 6 9.34 -21.47 -5.00
CA PRO A 6 10.59 -20.91 -5.52
C PRO A 6 10.41 -19.90 -6.66
N LEU A 7 9.26 -19.94 -7.36
CA LEU A 7 8.91 -18.98 -8.41
C LEU A 7 8.11 -17.78 -7.85
N PHE A 8 7.48 -17.91 -6.69
CA PHE A 8 6.84 -16.80 -5.98
C PHE A 8 7.86 -15.96 -5.22
N PHE A 9 8.72 -16.60 -4.44
CA PHE A 9 9.72 -15.94 -3.61
C PHE A 9 11.00 -16.75 -3.49
N THR A 10 12.15 -16.09 -3.59
CA THR A 10 13.47 -16.66 -3.34
C THR A 10 14.41 -15.59 -2.78
N THR A 11 15.30 -16.01 -1.90
CA THR A 11 16.41 -15.20 -1.40
C THR A 11 17.73 -15.51 -2.13
N VAL A 12 17.71 -16.42 -3.09
CA VAL A 12 18.90 -16.79 -3.88
C VAL A 12 19.16 -15.67 -4.89
N GLU A 13 20.35 -15.07 -4.80
CA GLU A 13 20.79 -14.02 -5.70
C GLU A 13 20.74 -14.48 -7.17
N ASN A 14 20.48 -13.54 -8.07
CA ASN A 14 20.39 -13.74 -9.53
C ASN A 14 19.30 -14.73 -9.97
N ARG A 15 18.34 -15.08 -9.10
CA ARG A 15 17.16 -15.86 -9.49
C ARG A 15 15.92 -15.02 -9.50
N THR A 16 15.27 -14.96 -10.66
CA THR A 16 14.00 -14.27 -10.83
C THR A 16 12.88 -14.98 -10.08
N CYS A 17 11.99 -14.21 -9.42
CA CYS A 17 10.76 -14.70 -8.82
C CYS A 17 9.68 -13.62 -8.96
N LEU A 18 8.41 -14.02 -8.79
CA LEU A 18 7.31 -13.06 -8.86
C LEU A 18 7.53 -11.88 -7.90
N HIS A 19 7.86 -12.14 -6.65
CA HIS A 19 8.06 -11.09 -5.65
C HIS A 19 9.10 -10.05 -6.09
N GLY A 20 10.25 -10.49 -6.62
CA GLY A 20 11.29 -9.59 -7.14
C GLY A 20 10.84 -8.84 -8.40
N ALA A 21 10.07 -9.50 -9.28
CA ALA A 21 9.50 -8.84 -10.47
C ALA A 21 8.40 -7.81 -10.16
N LEU A 22 7.91 -7.77 -8.91
CA LEU A 22 6.98 -6.73 -8.44
C LEU A 22 7.72 -5.49 -7.91
N ASP A 23 9.02 -5.53 -7.73
CA ASP A 23 9.79 -4.36 -7.29
C ASP A 23 10.00 -3.40 -8.46
N LEU A 24 10.02 -2.12 -8.14
CA LEU A 24 10.50 -1.10 -9.07
C LEU A 24 11.99 -1.31 -9.31
N GLU A 25 12.44 -1.08 -10.54
CA GLU A 25 13.87 -1.03 -10.83
C GLU A 25 14.57 0.03 -9.96
N GLU A 26 15.80 -0.21 -9.55
CA GLU A 26 16.54 0.67 -8.65
C GLU A 26 16.64 2.12 -9.18
N ALA A 27 16.90 2.27 -10.47
CA ALA A 27 16.94 3.59 -11.10
C ALA A 27 15.58 4.30 -11.03
N GLN A 28 14.48 3.59 -11.27
CA GLN A 28 13.12 4.13 -11.17
C GLN A 28 12.78 4.50 -9.72
N ARG A 29 13.11 3.63 -8.76
CA ARG A 29 12.90 3.89 -7.34
C ARG A 29 13.67 5.12 -6.86
N THR A 30 14.94 5.26 -7.26
CA THR A 30 15.79 6.41 -6.95
C THR A 30 15.21 7.69 -7.57
N TYR A 31 14.77 7.64 -8.82
CA TYR A 31 14.15 8.77 -9.49
C TYR A 31 12.88 9.24 -8.77
N ILE A 32 11.99 8.32 -8.42
CA ILE A 32 10.75 8.63 -7.68
C ILE A 32 11.07 9.23 -6.30
N ALA A 33 12.04 8.68 -5.58
CA ALA A 33 12.47 9.19 -4.28
C ALA A 33 13.00 10.61 -4.39
N GLN A 34 13.83 10.91 -5.41
CA GLN A 34 14.34 12.26 -5.66
C GLN A 34 13.22 13.22 -6.06
N ALA A 35 12.34 12.82 -6.98
CA ALA A 35 11.19 13.64 -7.39
C ALA A 35 10.31 14.03 -6.19
N ARG A 36 10.08 13.08 -5.26
CA ARG A 36 9.35 13.35 -4.02
C ARG A 36 10.06 14.40 -3.14
N LEU A 37 11.38 14.32 -2.98
CA LEU A 37 12.15 15.33 -2.24
C LEU A 37 12.07 16.71 -2.91
N ASP A 38 12.18 16.77 -4.22
CA ASP A 38 12.07 18.03 -4.99
C ASP A 38 10.68 18.64 -4.82
N VAL A 39 9.63 17.85 -4.85
CA VAL A 39 8.25 18.27 -4.59
C VAL A 39 8.10 18.84 -3.18
N ARG A 40 8.59 18.13 -2.17
CA ARG A 40 8.57 18.59 -0.77
C ARG A 40 9.29 19.93 -0.60
N ASN A 41 10.50 20.07 -1.15
CA ASN A 41 11.31 21.29 -1.06
C ASN A 41 10.63 22.46 -1.78
N CYS A 42 10.04 22.19 -2.94
CA CYS A 42 9.26 23.16 -3.70
C CYS A 42 8.05 23.68 -2.90
N LEU A 43 7.28 22.79 -2.27
CA LEU A 43 6.13 23.15 -1.45
C LEU A 43 6.52 23.87 -0.16
N ARG A 44 7.63 23.48 0.51
CA ARG A 44 8.15 24.17 1.72
C ARG A 44 8.45 25.63 1.47
N ALA A 45 9.07 25.93 0.37
CA ALA A 45 9.41 27.30 -0.01
C ALA A 45 8.24 28.04 -0.68
N GLY A 46 7.53 27.36 -1.55
CA GLY A 46 6.55 27.97 -2.44
C GLY A 46 5.22 28.28 -1.77
N ILE A 47 4.68 27.42 -0.91
CA ILE A 47 3.40 27.67 -0.22
C ILE A 47 3.49 28.98 0.60
N PRO A 48 4.49 29.17 1.48
CA PRO A 48 4.64 30.43 2.20
C PRO A 48 4.79 31.63 1.27
N ALA A 49 5.57 31.53 0.21
CA ALA A 49 5.78 32.62 -0.74
C ALA A 49 4.50 33.05 -1.45
N VAL A 50 3.70 32.07 -1.94
CA VAL A 50 2.41 32.35 -2.61
C VAL A 50 1.40 32.98 -1.64
N LEU A 51 1.32 32.47 -0.41
CA LEU A 51 0.40 33.01 0.60
C LEU A 51 0.79 34.43 1.02
N THR A 52 2.07 34.70 1.23
CA THR A 52 2.57 36.05 1.55
C THR A 52 2.31 37.03 0.41
N ALA A 53 2.53 36.63 -0.84
CA ALA A 53 2.27 37.48 -2.02
C ALA A 53 0.77 37.81 -2.22
N ARG A 54 -0.12 37.12 -1.52
CA ARG A 54 -1.58 37.35 -1.53
C ARG A 54 -2.10 37.98 -0.26
N ASP A 55 -1.23 38.57 0.55
CA ASP A 55 -1.59 39.23 1.83
C ASP A 55 -2.41 38.30 2.75
N TYR A 56 -2.07 36.99 2.77
CA TYR A 56 -2.73 36.07 3.67
C TYR A 56 -2.53 36.51 5.13
N PRO A 57 -3.62 36.67 5.90
CA PRO A 57 -3.54 37.20 7.26
C PRO A 57 -2.84 36.18 8.18
N GLY A 58 -1.87 36.68 8.97
CA GLY A 58 -1.18 35.88 9.99
C GLY A 58 0.17 35.33 9.58
N GLN A 59 0.78 34.52 10.46
CA GLN A 59 2.04 33.87 10.20
C GLN A 59 1.84 32.71 9.21
N VAL A 60 2.53 32.74 8.10
CA VAL A 60 2.46 31.69 7.08
C VAL A 60 3.34 30.52 7.49
N PRO A 61 2.79 29.34 7.75
CA PRO A 61 3.55 28.19 8.20
C PRO A 61 4.27 27.49 7.04
N THR A 62 5.43 26.91 7.34
CA THR A 62 6.13 26.00 6.44
C THR A 62 5.51 24.62 6.55
N PRO A 63 5.03 24.00 5.45
CA PRO A 63 4.35 22.71 5.50
C PRO A 63 5.24 21.57 5.98
N ARG A 64 4.64 20.56 6.62
CA ARG A 64 5.25 19.30 7.03
C ARG A 64 4.76 18.19 6.11
N PHE A 65 5.51 17.09 6.04
CA PHE A 65 5.20 15.98 5.13
C PHE A 65 5.23 14.65 5.85
N PHE A 66 4.40 13.73 5.40
CA PHE A 66 4.36 12.35 5.86
C PHE A 66 4.05 11.42 4.69
N THR A 67 4.96 10.48 4.42
CA THR A 67 4.76 9.46 3.38
C THR A 67 3.78 8.40 3.85
N GLN A 68 2.82 8.09 3.02
CA GLN A 68 1.73 7.16 3.31
C GLN A 68 1.55 6.15 2.18
N GLY A 69 0.49 5.36 2.22
CA GLY A 69 0.12 4.44 1.15
C GLY A 69 1.09 3.29 0.93
N SER A 70 1.09 2.76 -0.27
CA SER A 70 1.79 1.53 -0.63
C SER A 70 3.33 1.63 -0.52
N TRP A 71 3.89 2.82 -0.72
CA TRP A 71 5.31 3.07 -0.50
C TRP A 71 5.70 2.91 0.97
N ALA A 72 4.92 3.52 1.87
CA ALA A 72 5.16 3.44 3.32
C ALA A 72 4.97 2.03 3.88
N TYR A 73 4.02 1.26 3.33
CA TYR A 73 3.73 -0.11 3.76
C TYR A 73 4.69 -1.16 3.18
N LYS A 74 5.59 -0.75 2.26
CA LYS A 74 6.45 -1.65 1.47
C LYS A 74 5.64 -2.67 0.67
N THR A 75 4.49 -2.22 0.13
CA THR A 75 3.59 -3.02 -0.70
C THR A 75 3.40 -2.44 -2.10
N LEU A 76 4.20 -1.45 -2.48
CA LEU A 76 4.19 -0.91 -3.83
C LEU A 76 4.66 -1.98 -4.81
N ASN A 77 3.87 -2.19 -5.86
CA ASN A 77 4.23 -3.03 -7.00
C ASN A 77 4.57 -2.17 -8.21
N ALA A 78 5.52 -2.62 -9.00
CA ALA A 78 5.75 -2.08 -10.33
C ALA A 78 4.49 -2.27 -11.19
N PRO A 79 4.17 -1.32 -12.09
CA PRO A 79 3.03 -1.41 -12.99
C PRO A 79 3.03 -2.71 -13.79
N ALA A 80 1.85 -3.35 -13.91
CA ALA A 80 1.68 -4.58 -14.67
C ALA A 80 1.47 -4.32 -16.17
N LYS A 81 0.91 -3.16 -16.50
CA LYS A 81 0.51 -2.77 -17.85
C LYS A 81 0.98 -1.34 -18.15
N PRO A 82 1.22 -1.01 -19.43
CA PRO A 82 1.75 0.31 -19.83
C PRO A 82 0.88 1.52 -19.47
N THR A 83 -0.40 1.28 -19.16
CA THR A 83 -1.36 2.33 -18.76
C THR A 83 -1.41 2.55 -17.25
N GLN A 84 -0.79 1.67 -16.46
CA GLN A 84 -0.72 1.76 -15.01
C GLN A 84 0.50 2.56 -14.57
N GLN A 85 0.42 3.13 -13.37
CA GLN A 85 1.48 3.92 -12.77
C GLN A 85 1.76 3.47 -11.34
N ALA A 86 3.02 3.53 -10.94
CA ALA A 86 3.41 3.44 -9.54
C ALA A 86 2.88 4.69 -8.81
N ASP A 87 2.13 4.47 -7.75
CA ASP A 87 1.45 5.51 -6.97
C ASP A 87 2.18 5.75 -5.65
N VAL A 88 2.63 6.97 -5.43
CA VAL A 88 3.31 7.40 -4.20
C VAL A 88 2.50 8.50 -3.53
N ASP A 89 1.95 8.18 -2.36
CA ASP A 89 1.20 9.13 -1.55
C ASP A 89 2.14 9.88 -0.58
N ASP A 90 2.15 11.21 -0.65
CA ASP A 90 2.99 12.06 0.21
C ASP A 90 2.19 13.24 0.78
N GLY A 91 1.62 13.07 1.97
CA GLY A 91 0.75 14.04 2.61
C GLY A 91 1.48 15.34 2.96
N CYS A 92 0.85 16.48 2.65
CA CYS A 92 1.31 17.83 2.96
C CYS A 92 0.43 18.43 4.07
N TYR A 93 1.03 18.85 5.17
CA TYR A 93 0.35 19.23 6.41
C TYR A 93 0.59 20.69 6.78
N LEU A 94 -0.49 21.43 7.08
CA LEU A 94 -0.48 22.77 7.66
C LEU A 94 -1.18 22.77 9.03
N PRO A 95 -0.94 23.79 9.89
CA PRO A 95 -1.64 23.91 11.16
C PRO A 95 -3.11 24.30 10.98
N MET A 96 -3.97 23.96 11.93
CA MET A 96 -5.41 24.29 11.91
C MET A 96 -5.68 25.78 11.96
N SER A 97 -4.80 26.59 12.54
CA SER A 97 -4.91 28.05 12.47
C SER A 97 -5.02 28.56 11.05
N PHE A 98 -4.40 27.86 10.08
CA PHE A 98 -4.57 28.14 8.68
C PHE A 98 -6.03 28.00 8.22
N VAL A 99 -6.77 27.02 8.77
CA VAL A 99 -8.20 26.78 8.46
C VAL A 99 -9.09 27.78 9.20
N SER A 100 -8.81 28.02 10.49
CA SER A 100 -9.64 28.84 11.37
C SER A 100 -9.54 30.35 11.13
N GLN A 101 -8.47 30.81 10.48
CA GLN A 101 -8.34 32.22 10.05
C GLN A 101 -9.30 32.57 8.90
N SER A 102 -9.85 31.58 8.23
CA SER A 102 -10.94 31.74 7.26
C SER A 102 -12.29 31.56 7.98
N ASN A 103 -13.19 32.52 7.84
CA ASN A 103 -14.58 32.39 8.30
C ASN A 103 -15.37 31.27 7.58
N ARG A 104 -14.75 30.61 6.59
CA ARG A 104 -15.31 29.51 5.80
C ARG A 104 -14.24 28.45 5.56
N PRO A 105 -14.34 27.26 6.17
CA PRO A 105 -13.38 26.17 5.99
C PRO A 105 -13.15 25.76 4.52
N SER A 106 -14.20 25.74 3.71
CA SER A 106 -14.12 25.45 2.27
C SER A 106 -13.26 26.46 1.50
N VAL A 107 -13.25 27.74 1.91
CA VAL A 107 -12.38 28.76 1.33
C VAL A 107 -10.93 28.47 1.68
N ALA A 108 -10.63 28.05 2.93
CA ALA A 108 -9.29 27.69 3.35
C ALA A 108 -8.76 26.46 2.57
N SER A 109 -9.60 25.45 2.32
CA SER A 109 -9.26 24.33 1.46
C SER A 109 -8.88 24.79 0.05
N GLY A 110 -9.70 25.61 -0.58
CA GLY A 110 -9.44 26.16 -1.90
C GLY A 110 -8.14 26.99 -1.96
N VAL A 111 -7.88 27.80 -0.93
CA VAL A 111 -6.63 28.58 -0.80
C VAL A 111 -5.41 27.66 -0.69
N PHE A 112 -5.50 26.58 0.09
CA PHE A 112 -4.41 25.63 0.25
C PHE A 112 -4.10 24.91 -1.07
N PHE A 113 -5.12 24.36 -1.74
CA PHE A 113 -4.96 23.75 -3.06
C PHE A 113 -4.33 24.71 -4.06
N HIS A 114 -4.83 25.95 -4.10
CA HIS A 114 -4.29 26.96 -5.02
C HIS A 114 -2.84 27.30 -4.71
N ALA A 115 -2.50 27.55 -3.44
CA ALA A 115 -1.13 27.88 -3.03
C ALA A 115 -0.16 26.74 -3.37
N ALA A 116 -0.55 25.49 -3.12
CA ALA A 116 0.26 24.33 -3.45
C ALA A 116 0.44 24.16 -4.97
N GLN A 117 -0.61 24.37 -5.76
CA GLN A 117 -0.54 24.29 -7.22
C GLN A 117 0.37 25.37 -7.82
N GLU A 118 0.22 26.63 -7.38
CA GLU A 118 1.09 27.72 -7.86
C GLU A 118 2.55 27.48 -7.46
N ALA A 119 2.79 26.99 -6.26
CA ALA A 119 4.13 26.63 -5.80
C ALA A 119 4.76 25.54 -6.68
N LEU A 120 3.99 24.57 -7.14
CA LEU A 120 4.49 23.42 -7.91
C LEU A 120 4.73 23.72 -9.39
N LYS A 121 4.05 24.71 -9.99
CA LYS A 121 4.17 25.03 -11.41
C LYS A 121 5.61 25.16 -11.93
N PRO A 122 6.52 25.96 -11.30
CA PRO A 122 7.88 26.10 -11.81
C PRO A 122 8.69 24.78 -11.79
N LEU A 123 8.43 23.90 -10.82
CA LEU A 123 9.05 22.60 -10.73
C LEU A 123 8.53 21.65 -11.81
N VAL A 124 7.22 21.62 -12.00
CA VAL A 124 6.52 20.80 -13.00
C VAL A 124 6.97 21.19 -14.41
N ASP A 125 7.01 22.50 -14.72
CA ASP A 125 7.41 23.02 -16.03
C ASP A 125 8.88 22.70 -16.34
N ARG A 126 9.78 22.90 -15.37
CA ARG A 126 11.22 22.62 -15.50
C ARG A 126 11.49 21.15 -15.81
N ASN A 127 10.77 20.24 -15.14
CA ASN A 127 10.97 18.80 -15.30
C ASN A 127 10.09 18.20 -16.42
N LYS A 128 9.23 19.00 -17.07
CA LYS A 128 8.24 18.53 -18.06
C LYS A 128 7.30 17.47 -17.49
N TRP A 129 6.96 17.60 -16.22
CA TRP A 129 5.96 16.79 -15.55
C TRP A 129 4.56 17.27 -15.88
N GLN A 130 3.55 16.51 -15.49
CA GLN A 130 2.16 16.94 -15.67
C GLN A 130 1.48 17.13 -14.31
N LEU A 131 0.88 18.30 -14.10
CA LEU A 131 0.10 18.61 -12.92
C LEU A 131 -1.38 18.32 -13.19
N ILE A 132 -1.98 17.42 -12.40
CA ILE A 132 -3.39 17.05 -12.47
C ILE A 132 -4.11 17.72 -11.28
N THR A 133 -5.12 18.52 -11.56
CA THR A 133 -5.78 19.39 -10.58
C THR A 133 -7.27 19.14 -10.42
N ASP A 134 -7.81 18.11 -11.05
CA ASP A 134 -9.22 17.72 -11.03
C ASP A 134 -9.56 16.69 -9.96
N LYS A 135 -8.58 16.24 -9.19
CA LYS A 135 -8.78 15.34 -8.03
C LYS A 135 -9.36 16.09 -6.85
N ASP A 136 -10.39 15.55 -6.20
CA ASP A 136 -11.09 16.23 -5.10
C ASP A 136 -10.26 16.35 -3.83
N THR A 137 -9.38 15.37 -3.52
CA THR A 137 -8.69 15.23 -2.23
C THR A 137 -7.18 15.34 -2.29
N CYS A 138 -6.58 15.43 -3.50
CA CYS A 138 -5.13 15.54 -3.66
C CYS A 138 -4.75 16.38 -4.88
N ILE A 139 -3.48 16.73 -4.96
CA ILE A 139 -2.82 17.19 -6.17
C ILE A 139 -2.00 16.02 -6.70
N ARG A 140 -2.16 15.68 -7.97
CA ARG A 140 -1.36 14.62 -8.60
C ARG A 140 -0.32 15.22 -9.52
N ILE A 141 0.91 14.74 -9.40
CA ILE A 141 2.00 15.06 -10.33
C ILE A 141 2.42 13.78 -11.04
N VAL A 142 2.18 13.70 -12.34
CA VAL A 142 2.70 12.62 -13.19
C VAL A 142 4.16 12.94 -13.50
N ILE A 143 5.08 12.22 -12.87
CA ILE A 143 6.53 12.45 -12.95
C ILE A 143 7.21 11.63 -14.04
N ALA A 144 6.56 10.53 -14.45
CA ALA A 144 6.99 9.67 -15.55
C ALA A 144 5.75 8.99 -16.15
N LYS A 145 5.91 8.34 -17.31
CA LYS A 145 4.82 7.58 -17.95
C LYS A 145 4.22 6.53 -17.00
N ASP A 146 5.03 5.96 -16.13
CA ASP A 146 4.74 4.84 -15.27
C ASP A 146 4.79 5.18 -13.76
N ALA A 147 4.81 6.49 -13.40
CA ALA A 147 4.85 6.92 -12.00
C ALA A 147 4.18 8.28 -11.78
N HIS A 148 3.47 8.41 -10.65
CA HIS A 148 2.95 9.69 -10.16
C HIS A 148 3.09 9.82 -8.64
N ILE A 149 3.01 11.06 -8.18
CA ILE A 149 2.98 11.42 -6.76
C ILE A 149 1.63 12.07 -6.48
N ASP A 150 0.88 11.51 -5.54
CA ASP A 150 -0.34 12.11 -4.98
C ASP A 150 0.01 12.87 -3.71
N ILE A 151 -0.44 14.11 -3.63
CA ILE A 151 -0.18 15.03 -2.52
C ILE A 151 -1.54 15.39 -1.90
N PRO A 152 -2.08 14.56 -1.00
CA PRO A 152 -3.22 14.98 -0.19
C PRO A 152 -2.81 16.10 0.77
N LEU A 153 -3.72 17.06 0.97
CA LEU A 153 -3.48 18.24 1.78
C LEU A 153 -4.23 18.11 3.10
N TYR A 154 -3.52 18.27 4.22
CA TYR A 154 -4.07 18.07 5.55
C TYR A 154 -3.89 19.29 6.45
N ALA A 155 -4.78 19.42 7.43
CA ALA A 155 -4.63 20.33 8.56
C ALA A 155 -4.58 19.55 9.87
N ILE A 156 -3.70 19.95 10.78
CA ILE A 156 -3.51 19.37 12.12
C ILE A 156 -3.54 20.48 13.17
N PRO A 157 -3.91 20.19 14.45
CA PRO A 157 -3.92 21.19 15.51
C PRO A 157 -2.57 21.89 15.66
N ASP A 158 -2.58 23.17 16.01
CA ASP A 158 -1.40 24.01 16.03
C ASP A 158 -0.35 23.54 17.04
N GLU A 159 -0.76 23.07 18.21
CA GLU A 159 0.14 22.57 19.25
C GLU A 159 0.94 21.37 18.75
N GLU A 160 0.28 20.44 18.06
CA GLU A 160 0.89 19.27 17.46
C GLU A 160 1.82 19.67 16.30
N PHE A 161 1.41 20.65 15.50
CA PHE A 161 2.25 21.18 14.43
C PHE A 161 3.56 21.79 14.95
N VAL A 162 3.49 22.56 16.04
CA VAL A 162 4.67 23.13 16.73
C VAL A 162 5.51 22.03 17.37
N THR A 163 4.88 21.02 17.97
CA THR A 163 5.57 19.88 18.59
C THR A 163 6.37 19.09 17.55
N LEU A 164 5.79 18.86 16.38
CA LEU A 164 6.49 18.27 15.24
C LEU A 164 7.70 19.12 14.82
N ALA A 165 7.52 20.46 14.71
CA ALA A 165 8.59 21.36 14.36
C ALA A 165 9.77 21.25 15.33
N LYS A 166 9.50 21.34 16.64
CA LYS A 166 10.53 21.24 17.69
C LYS A 166 11.22 19.89 17.73
N ALA A 167 10.49 18.80 17.49
CA ALA A 167 11.06 17.46 17.48
C ALA A 167 12.04 17.26 16.32
N PHE A 168 11.81 17.88 15.18
CA PHE A 168 12.75 17.91 14.07
C PHE A 168 14.00 18.76 14.40
N GLU A 169 13.81 19.94 14.96
CA GLU A 169 14.91 20.85 15.34
C GLU A 169 15.80 20.25 16.44
N SER A 170 15.22 19.62 17.47
CA SER A 170 15.95 19.07 18.62
C SER A 170 16.87 17.90 18.26
N ARG A 171 16.61 17.23 17.16
CA ARG A 171 17.42 16.11 16.65
C ARG A 171 18.60 16.58 15.77
N GLY A 172 18.77 17.90 15.58
CA GLY A 172 19.81 18.46 14.70
C GLY A 172 19.68 18.04 13.23
N LEU A 173 18.50 17.55 12.87
CA LEU A 173 18.19 17.07 11.53
C LEU A 173 17.83 18.27 10.68
N THR A 174 18.68 18.57 9.70
CA THR A 174 18.22 19.40 8.59
C THR A 174 17.14 18.65 7.85
N MET A 175 16.14 19.37 7.35
CA MET A 175 14.98 18.79 6.65
C MET A 175 15.37 17.85 5.48
N ASP A 176 16.60 17.92 5.01
CA ASP A 176 17.15 17.15 3.89
C ASP A 176 17.84 15.83 4.33
N SER A 177 18.15 15.68 5.63
CA SER A 177 18.88 14.52 6.17
C SER A 177 17.99 13.53 6.95
N ILE A 178 16.67 13.76 7.00
CA ILE A 178 15.74 12.94 7.78
C ILE A 178 15.54 11.61 7.08
N THR A 179 15.94 10.52 7.75
CA THR A 179 15.60 9.17 7.30
C THR A 179 14.10 8.91 7.48
N PHE A 180 13.56 7.99 6.67
CA PHE A 180 12.15 7.59 6.73
C PHE A 180 11.70 7.13 8.14
N ALA A 181 12.60 6.46 8.88
CA ALA A 181 12.34 5.98 10.25
C ALA A 181 12.25 7.11 11.28
N GLU A 182 13.10 8.14 11.16
CA GLU A 182 13.10 9.30 12.06
C GLU A 182 11.86 10.19 11.85
N GLU A 183 11.41 10.30 10.60
CA GLU A 183 10.16 10.99 10.28
C GLU A 183 8.97 10.26 10.95
N GLU A 184 8.96 8.95 10.95
CA GLU A 184 7.91 8.11 11.51
C GLU A 184 7.73 8.29 13.02
N ASP A 185 8.83 8.29 13.77
CA ASP A 185 8.84 8.41 15.25
C ASP A 185 8.20 9.71 15.76
N VAL A 186 8.31 10.79 15.00
CA VAL A 186 7.77 12.11 15.38
C VAL A 186 6.26 12.16 15.16
N TRP A 187 5.78 11.51 14.09
CA TRP A 187 4.36 11.50 13.73
C TRP A 187 3.49 10.60 14.60
N THR A 188 4.05 9.62 15.30
CA THR A 188 3.30 8.68 16.16
C THR A 188 2.59 9.35 17.35
N LYS A 189 3.00 10.55 17.75
CA LYS A 189 2.46 11.28 18.91
C LYS A 189 1.23 12.14 18.62
N LEU A 190 0.82 12.29 17.35
CA LEU A 190 -0.33 13.10 16.99
C LEU A 190 -1.65 12.42 17.35
N PRO A 191 -2.64 13.15 17.92
CA PRO A 191 -4.00 12.64 18.10
C PRO A 191 -4.64 12.20 16.77
N ARG A 192 -5.29 11.03 16.75
CA ARG A 192 -5.80 10.39 15.53
C ARG A 192 -7.08 11.01 14.98
N ASP A 193 -7.87 11.65 15.85
CA ASP A 193 -9.18 12.20 15.58
C ASP A 193 -9.18 13.67 15.11
N LYS A 194 -7.99 14.26 15.01
CA LYS A 194 -7.82 15.69 14.75
C LYS A 194 -7.13 16.03 13.43
N VAL A 195 -7.01 15.06 12.53
CA VAL A 195 -6.43 15.28 11.20
C VAL A 195 -7.57 15.54 10.20
N LEU A 196 -7.52 16.69 9.55
CA LEU A 196 -8.49 17.10 8.55
C LEU A 196 -7.87 17.04 7.15
N LEU A 197 -8.50 16.29 6.26
CA LEU A 197 -8.18 16.23 4.84
C LEU A 197 -8.94 17.31 4.09
N ALA A 198 -8.24 18.13 3.31
CA ALA A 198 -8.83 19.12 2.45
C ALA A 198 -9.59 18.47 1.28
N HIS A 199 -10.77 19.01 0.98
CA HIS A 199 -11.58 18.63 -0.17
C HIS A 199 -11.86 19.85 -1.05
N ARG A 200 -11.80 19.72 -2.39
CA ARG A 200 -11.95 20.89 -3.29
C ARG A 200 -13.37 21.44 -3.34
N GLN A 201 -14.34 20.57 -3.26
CA GLN A 201 -15.77 20.90 -3.45
C GLN A 201 -16.59 20.83 -2.17
N GLU A 202 -16.04 20.23 -1.11
CA GLU A 202 -16.71 20.03 0.16
C GLU A 202 -15.88 20.60 1.31
N ASP A 203 -16.42 20.55 2.52
CA ASP A 203 -15.69 20.90 3.73
C ASP A 203 -14.61 19.87 4.05
N TRP A 204 -13.69 20.25 4.93
CA TRP A 204 -12.66 19.37 5.44
C TRP A 204 -13.24 18.09 6.04
N LYS A 205 -12.64 16.96 5.71
CA LYS A 205 -13.06 15.64 6.23
C LYS A 205 -12.07 15.15 7.27
N VAL A 206 -12.57 14.59 8.37
CA VAL A 206 -11.68 13.86 9.30
C VAL A 206 -11.13 12.65 8.56
N SER A 207 -9.83 12.62 8.35
CA SER A 207 -9.15 11.52 7.66
C SER A 207 -7.69 11.48 8.06
N ASP A 208 -7.27 10.41 8.69
CA ASP A 208 -5.89 10.18 9.11
C ASP A 208 -5.36 8.91 8.45
N PRO A 209 -4.30 8.97 7.63
CA PRO A 209 -3.73 7.80 6.97
C PRO A 209 -2.88 6.91 7.90
N ARG A 210 -2.45 7.42 9.07
CA ARG A 210 -1.54 6.74 9.99
C ARG A 210 -2.13 5.47 10.61
N PRO A 211 -3.39 5.44 11.09
CA PRO A 211 -4.00 4.25 11.67
C PRO A 211 -3.94 3.04 10.74
N VAL A 212 -4.18 3.23 9.44
CA VAL A 212 -4.13 2.14 8.45
C VAL A 212 -2.70 1.60 8.31
N LYS A 213 -1.69 2.48 8.31
CA LYS A 213 -0.28 2.08 8.28
C LYS A 213 0.09 1.27 9.53
N GLU A 214 -0.21 1.78 10.71
CA GLU A 214 0.08 1.12 11.99
C GLU A 214 -0.63 -0.24 12.07
N TRP A 215 -1.91 -0.29 11.71
CA TRP A 215 -2.65 -1.54 11.64
C TRP A 215 -1.98 -2.55 10.71
N PHE A 216 -1.63 -2.14 9.48
CA PHE A 216 -1.03 -3.07 8.52
C PHE A 216 0.35 -3.57 8.97
N LEU A 217 1.19 -2.68 9.50
CA LEU A 217 2.50 -3.06 10.04
C LEU A 217 2.36 -4.01 11.23
N GLY A 218 1.39 -3.77 12.13
CA GLY A 218 1.06 -4.70 13.23
C GLY A 218 0.58 -6.07 12.73
N GLN A 219 -0.20 -6.11 11.62
CA GLN A 219 -0.56 -7.39 10.98
C GLN A 219 0.67 -8.11 10.42
N VAL A 220 1.62 -7.39 9.83
CA VAL A 220 2.87 -7.99 9.32
C VAL A 220 3.75 -8.48 10.48
N GLU A 221 3.85 -7.74 11.56
CA GLU A 221 4.58 -8.17 12.76
C GLU A 221 4.01 -9.47 13.33
N ALA A 222 2.69 -9.54 13.47
CA ALA A 222 2.01 -10.72 14.03
C ALA A 222 2.05 -11.94 13.10
N LYS A 223 1.97 -11.76 11.79
CA LYS A 223 1.82 -12.83 10.79
C LYS A 223 3.11 -13.14 10.01
N GLY A 224 4.10 -12.28 10.12
CA GLY A 224 5.38 -12.36 9.38
C GLY A 224 5.32 -11.78 7.97
N GLU A 225 6.51 -11.65 7.37
CA GLU A 225 6.70 -11.07 6.02
C GLU A 225 5.96 -11.85 4.90
N GLN A 226 5.60 -13.10 5.13
CA GLN A 226 4.80 -13.87 4.18
C GLN A 226 3.41 -13.25 3.97
N PHE A 227 2.83 -12.63 4.99
CA PHE A 227 1.58 -11.88 4.85
C PHE A 227 1.75 -10.67 3.93
N ARG A 228 2.81 -9.87 4.09
CA ARG A 228 3.09 -8.74 3.19
C ARG A 228 3.27 -9.21 1.75
N ARG A 229 4.02 -10.31 1.52
CA ARG A 229 4.17 -10.90 0.19
C ARG A 229 2.83 -11.35 -0.39
N THR A 230 1.99 -12.02 0.41
CA THR A 230 0.65 -12.44 -0.01
C THR A 230 -0.22 -11.26 -0.45
N VAL A 231 -0.20 -10.14 0.30
CA VAL A 231 -0.88 -8.90 -0.10
C VAL A 231 -0.34 -8.36 -1.42
N ARG A 232 0.99 -8.38 -1.63
CA ARG A 232 1.59 -7.96 -2.90
C ARG A 232 1.17 -8.85 -4.08
N TYR A 233 1.04 -10.15 -3.86
CA TYR A 233 0.54 -11.08 -4.88
C TYR A 233 -0.94 -10.84 -5.22
N LEU A 234 -1.78 -10.58 -4.24
CA LEU A 234 -3.18 -10.19 -4.48
C LEU A 234 -3.28 -8.89 -5.30
N LYS A 235 -2.46 -7.90 -4.95
CA LYS A 235 -2.36 -6.66 -5.75
C LYS A 235 -1.85 -6.94 -7.16
N ALA A 236 -0.87 -7.83 -7.31
CA ALA A 236 -0.33 -8.19 -8.62
C ALA A 236 -1.37 -8.90 -9.50
N CYS A 237 -2.20 -9.77 -8.91
CA CYS A 237 -3.34 -10.39 -9.57
C CYS A 237 -4.34 -9.31 -10.01
N ARG A 238 -4.76 -8.43 -9.08
CA ARG A 238 -5.62 -7.29 -9.42
C ARG A 238 -5.05 -6.47 -10.59
N ASP A 239 -3.79 -6.04 -10.50
CA ASP A 239 -3.16 -5.17 -11.50
C ASP A 239 -3.06 -5.83 -12.88
N TRP A 240 -3.06 -7.16 -12.92
CA TRP A 240 -3.10 -7.92 -14.16
C TRP A 240 -4.51 -8.01 -14.76
N HIS A 241 -5.52 -8.23 -13.91
CA HIS A 241 -6.91 -8.38 -14.36
C HIS A 241 -7.57 -7.03 -14.70
N TRP A 242 -7.27 -5.97 -13.96
CA TRP A 242 -7.84 -4.63 -14.18
C TRP A 242 -6.80 -3.66 -14.72
N GLU A 243 -7.10 -3.07 -15.86
CA GLU A 243 -6.30 -1.99 -16.41
C GLU A 243 -6.47 -0.69 -15.60
N SER A 244 -7.68 -0.46 -15.12
CA SER A 244 -8.05 0.62 -14.21
C SER A 244 -9.18 0.19 -13.29
N GLY A 245 -9.29 0.79 -12.11
CA GLY A 245 -10.30 0.42 -11.11
C GLY A 245 -9.98 -0.89 -10.40
N GLY A 246 -11.00 -1.71 -10.13
CA GLY A 246 -10.88 -2.92 -9.32
C GLY A 246 -10.80 -2.64 -7.81
N PRO A 247 -10.63 -3.68 -6.97
CA PRO A 247 -10.59 -3.53 -5.51
C PRO A 247 -9.38 -2.70 -5.07
N SER A 248 -9.61 -1.74 -4.17
CA SER A 248 -8.54 -0.89 -3.65
C SER A 248 -7.51 -1.69 -2.84
N SER A 249 -6.29 -1.16 -2.72
CA SER A 249 -5.23 -1.84 -1.94
C SER A 249 -5.63 -2.03 -0.48
N ILE A 250 -6.31 -1.05 0.14
CA ILE A 250 -6.80 -1.18 1.51
C ILE A 250 -7.87 -2.26 1.63
N LEU A 251 -8.77 -2.39 0.65
CA LEU A 251 -9.77 -3.48 0.63
C LEU A 251 -9.10 -4.85 0.59
N LEU A 252 -8.09 -5.04 -0.26
CA LEU A 252 -7.35 -6.31 -0.35
C LEU A 252 -6.58 -6.61 0.95
N MET A 253 -5.94 -5.62 1.57
CA MET A 253 -5.25 -5.77 2.85
C MET A 253 -6.23 -6.17 3.97
N ALA A 254 -7.36 -5.46 4.07
CA ALA A 254 -8.36 -5.68 5.11
C ALA A 254 -9.05 -7.04 4.96
N ALA A 255 -9.39 -7.43 3.73
CA ALA A 255 -9.99 -8.73 3.45
C ALA A 255 -9.02 -9.90 3.68
N ALA A 256 -7.73 -9.75 3.29
CA ALA A 256 -6.75 -10.82 3.42
C ALA A 256 -6.31 -11.06 4.88
N ALA A 257 -6.28 -10.03 5.74
CA ALA A 257 -5.74 -10.14 7.08
C ALA A 257 -6.40 -11.25 7.95
N PRO A 258 -7.73 -11.38 8.04
CA PRO A 258 -8.37 -12.46 8.79
C PRO A 258 -8.28 -13.82 8.10
N LEU A 259 -8.07 -13.86 6.77
CA LEU A 259 -8.05 -15.08 5.98
C LEU A 259 -6.69 -15.74 5.90
N PHE A 260 -5.63 -14.97 6.17
CA PHE A 260 -4.26 -15.41 6.02
C PHE A 260 -3.90 -16.48 7.04
N ALA A 261 -3.35 -17.58 6.53
CA ALA A 261 -2.68 -18.62 7.31
C ALA A 261 -1.22 -18.74 6.83
N LYS A 262 -0.28 -18.77 7.78
CA LYS A 262 1.13 -18.95 7.45
C LYS A 262 1.39 -20.37 6.96
N HIS A 263 2.12 -20.48 5.85
CA HIS A 263 2.60 -21.74 5.30
C HIS A 263 4.12 -21.66 5.11
N ASP A 264 4.87 -22.27 6.00
CA ASP A 264 6.34 -22.13 5.99
C ASP A 264 6.94 -22.53 4.64
N SER A 265 7.67 -21.59 4.03
CA SER A 265 8.30 -21.74 2.70
C SER A 265 7.34 -22.09 1.55
N ARG A 266 6.02 -21.86 1.72
CA ARG A 266 5.00 -22.17 0.73
C ARG A 266 4.11 -20.94 0.49
N ASP A 267 4.67 -19.94 -0.21
CA ASP A 267 3.94 -18.72 -0.59
C ASP A 267 2.76 -19.03 -1.52
N ASP A 268 2.87 -20.05 -2.36
CA ASP A 268 1.80 -20.55 -3.22
C ASP A 268 0.59 -21.06 -2.40
N LEU A 269 0.81 -21.79 -1.32
CA LEU A 269 -0.27 -22.27 -0.44
C LEU A 269 -0.83 -21.12 0.42
N ALA A 270 0.02 -20.22 0.90
CA ALA A 270 -0.44 -19.08 1.67
C ALA A 270 -1.36 -18.17 0.83
N LEU A 271 -1.00 -17.94 -0.43
CA LEU A 271 -1.85 -17.20 -1.37
C LEU A 271 -3.14 -17.96 -1.68
N LEU A 272 -3.07 -19.26 -1.96
CA LEU A 272 -4.24 -20.09 -2.26
C LEU A 272 -5.24 -20.06 -1.11
N ALA A 273 -4.79 -20.22 0.13
CA ALA A 273 -5.66 -20.21 1.31
C ALA A 273 -6.45 -18.90 1.48
N VAL A 274 -5.86 -17.77 1.04
CA VAL A 274 -6.56 -16.48 1.01
C VAL A 274 -7.52 -16.42 -0.18
N LEU A 275 -7.06 -16.76 -1.39
CA LEU A 275 -7.87 -16.67 -2.62
C LEU A 275 -9.15 -17.52 -2.52
N GLU A 276 -9.11 -18.70 -1.90
CA GLU A 276 -10.26 -19.60 -1.73
C GLU A 276 -11.39 -19.00 -0.88
N LYS A 277 -11.08 -18.02 -0.02
CA LYS A 277 -12.05 -17.42 0.91
C LYS A 277 -12.33 -15.95 0.59
N LEU A 278 -11.48 -15.33 -0.21
CA LEU A 278 -11.58 -13.91 -0.54
C LEU A 278 -12.88 -13.55 -1.27
N PRO A 279 -13.40 -14.35 -2.23
CA PRO A 279 -14.67 -14.06 -2.89
C PRO A 279 -15.85 -13.91 -1.92
N ASP A 280 -15.98 -14.84 -0.97
CA ASP A 280 -17.04 -14.80 0.04
C ASP A 280 -16.84 -13.64 1.01
N ALA A 281 -15.60 -13.36 1.43
CA ALA A 281 -15.31 -12.20 2.26
C ALA A 281 -15.70 -10.88 1.59
N LEU A 282 -15.45 -10.75 0.29
CA LEU A 282 -15.86 -9.56 -0.47
C LEU A 282 -17.38 -9.43 -0.56
N ARG A 283 -18.10 -10.52 -0.82
CA ARG A 283 -19.58 -10.54 -0.88
C ARG A 283 -20.22 -10.24 0.47
N ASN A 284 -19.62 -10.72 1.56
CA ASN A 284 -20.11 -10.48 2.93
C ASN A 284 -19.84 -9.06 3.44
N GLY A 285 -19.03 -8.27 2.71
CA GLY A 285 -18.68 -6.91 3.09
C GLY A 285 -17.40 -6.83 3.93
N VAL A 286 -16.59 -5.85 3.61
CA VAL A 286 -15.33 -5.55 4.30
C VAL A 286 -15.33 -4.09 4.70
N ASN A 287 -15.15 -3.82 5.99
CA ASN A 287 -15.01 -2.48 6.53
C ASN A 287 -13.55 -2.08 6.68
N ASN A 288 -13.31 -0.77 6.79
CA ASN A 288 -12.01 -0.25 7.13
C ASN A 288 -11.59 -0.76 8.53
N PRO A 289 -10.43 -1.40 8.67
CA PRO A 289 -10.00 -1.99 9.95
C PRO A 289 -9.73 -0.94 11.04
N THR A 290 -9.64 0.33 10.68
CA THR A 290 -9.38 1.45 11.60
C THR A 290 -10.58 2.38 11.75
N ASP A 291 -11.62 2.18 10.94
CA ASP A 291 -12.91 2.88 11.02
C ASP A 291 -14.04 1.93 10.59
N ALA A 292 -14.65 1.26 11.56
CA ALA A 292 -15.69 0.28 11.30
C ALA A 292 -16.95 0.86 10.62
N SER A 293 -17.14 2.18 10.65
CA SER A 293 -18.25 2.85 9.97
C SER A 293 -18.06 2.96 8.45
N GLU A 294 -16.81 2.83 7.98
CA GLU A 294 -16.46 2.94 6.59
C GLU A 294 -16.45 1.57 5.87
N SER A 295 -17.40 1.37 4.96
CA SER A 295 -17.43 0.17 4.10
C SER A 295 -16.48 0.31 2.92
N LEU A 296 -15.44 -0.52 2.87
CA LEU A 296 -14.49 -0.57 1.75
C LEU A 296 -15.11 -1.22 0.51
N THR A 297 -15.97 -2.22 0.70
CA THR A 297 -16.74 -2.86 -0.38
C THR A 297 -17.83 -1.94 -0.91
N GLY A 298 -18.39 -1.09 -0.04
CA GLY A 298 -19.36 -0.05 -0.45
C GLY A 298 -18.80 0.93 -1.47
N ARG A 299 -17.51 1.28 -1.36
CA ARG A 299 -16.82 2.13 -2.35
C ARG A 299 -16.72 1.48 -3.73
N LEU A 300 -16.61 0.15 -3.79
CA LEU A 300 -16.50 -0.61 -5.04
C LEU A 300 -17.87 -0.78 -5.71
N GLY A 301 -18.95 -0.74 -4.91
CA GLY A 301 -20.32 -1.00 -5.34
C GLY A 301 -20.62 -2.47 -5.60
N ALA A 302 -21.89 -2.85 -5.61
CA ALA A 302 -22.31 -4.25 -5.69
C ALA A 302 -21.78 -4.98 -6.94
N ALA A 303 -21.87 -4.35 -8.11
CA ALA A 303 -21.36 -4.92 -9.36
C ALA A 303 -19.84 -5.08 -9.35
N GLY A 304 -19.11 -4.10 -8.79
CA GLY A 304 -17.67 -4.17 -8.64
C GLY A 304 -17.23 -5.27 -7.68
N VAL A 305 -17.97 -5.47 -6.58
CA VAL A 305 -17.73 -6.56 -5.61
C VAL A 305 -17.90 -7.92 -6.28
N GLU A 306 -19.00 -8.13 -7.02
CA GLU A 306 -19.23 -9.41 -7.69
C GLU A 306 -18.19 -9.69 -8.78
N ASN A 307 -17.81 -8.68 -9.56
CA ASN A 307 -16.74 -8.82 -10.56
C ASN A 307 -15.40 -9.17 -9.89
N ALA A 308 -15.06 -8.53 -8.76
CA ALA A 308 -13.85 -8.84 -8.03
C ALA A 308 -13.87 -10.24 -7.41
N ALA A 309 -14.99 -10.62 -6.80
CA ALA A 309 -15.17 -11.95 -6.22
C ALA A 309 -15.00 -13.04 -7.28
N LYS A 310 -15.65 -12.89 -8.45
CA LYS A 310 -15.52 -13.82 -9.55
C LYS A 310 -14.08 -13.95 -10.07
N ALA A 311 -13.39 -12.83 -10.27
CA ALA A 311 -12.01 -12.85 -10.75
C ALA A 311 -11.06 -13.54 -9.75
N PHE A 312 -11.21 -13.31 -8.44
CA PHE A 312 -10.40 -14.00 -7.44
C PHE A 312 -10.77 -15.48 -7.27
N ASP A 313 -12.02 -15.86 -7.52
CA ASP A 313 -12.43 -17.28 -7.57
C ASP A 313 -11.74 -17.99 -8.75
N GLU A 314 -11.74 -17.38 -9.93
CA GLU A 314 -11.01 -17.86 -11.10
C GLU A 314 -9.50 -17.99 -10.80
N SER A 315 -8.90 -17.00 -10.14
CA SER A 315 -7.49 -17.04 -9.72
C SER A 315 -7.21 -18.18 -8.72
N ALA A 316 -8.14 -18.47 -7.79
CA ALA A 316 -8.02 -19.59 -6.87
C ALA A 316 -8.03 -20.93 -7.63
N VAL A 317 -8.93 -21.08 -8.60
CA VAL A 317 -9.01 -22.27 -9.47
C VAL A 317 -7.72 -22.46 -10.26
N MET A 318 -7.17 -21.39 -10.85
CA MET A 318 -5.92 -21.42 -11.62
C MET A 318 -4.72 -21.81 -10.75
N LEU A 319 -4.56 -21.20 -9.57
CA LEU A 319 -3.46 -21.51 -8.66
C LEU A 319 -3.56 -22.93 -8.10
N ARG A 320 -4.76 -23.35 -7.70
CA ARG A 320 -5.01 -24.74 -7.26
C ARG A 320 -4.69 -25.72 -8.38
N GLY A 321 -5.14 -25.43 -9.61
CA GLY A 321 -4.82 -26.22 -10.80
C GLY A 321 -3.29 -26.31 -11.02
N ALA A 322 -2.56 -25.20 -10.90
CA ALA A 322 -1.12 -25.16 -11.05
C ALA A 322 -0.38 -26.01 -10.00
N ILE A 323 -0.82 -25.97 -8.75
CA ILE A 323 -0.25 -26.79 -7.65
C ILE A 323 -0.48 -28.28 -7.89
N HIS A 324 -1.57 -28.66 -8.55
CA HIS A 324 -1.94 -30.04 -8.85
C HIS A 324 -1.66 -30.45 -10.30
N ALA A 325 -1.02 -29.59 -11.09
CA ALA A 325 -0.71 -29.89 -12.49
C ALA A 325 0.14 -31.16 -12.63
N SER A 326 -0.05 -31.84 -13.76
CA SER A 326 0.71 -33.04 -14.12
C SER A 326 2.16 -32.73 -14.52
N SER A 327 2.43 -31.49 -14.93
CA SER A 327 3.78 -31.03 -15.27
C SER A 327 4.07 -29.64 -14.75
N ALA A 328 5.32 -29.38 -14.42
CA ALA A 328 5.81 -28.07 -13.98
C ALA A 328 5.65 -27.00 -15.08
N SER A 329 5.81 -27.37 -16.34
CA SER A 329 5.62 -26.45 -17.48
C SER A 329 4.18 -25.97 -17.57
N GLN A 330 3.19 -26.86 -17.37
CA GLN A 330 1.77 -26.47 -17.36
C GLN A 330 1.47 -25.52 -16.19
N ALA A 331 2.05 -25.76 -15.02
CA ALA A 331 1.90 -24.88 -13.88
C ALA A 331 2.43 -23.46 -14.16
N CYS A 332 3.60 -23.34 -14.81
CA CYS A 332 4.17 -22.05 -15.24
C CYS A 332 3.21 -21.34 -16.22
N ILE A 333 2.63 -22.06 -17.19
CA ILE A 333 1.69 -21.48 -18.17
C ILE A 333 0.50 -20.86 -17.44
N TRP A 334 -0.14 -21.60 -16.52
CA TRP A 334 -1.30 -21.10 -15.78
C TRP A 334 -0.96 -19.90 -14.90
N MET A 335 0.16 -19.92 -14.19
CA MET A 335 0.57 -18.78 -13.36
C MET A 335 0.92 -17.56 -14.19
N ARG A 336 1.39 -17.72 -15.41
CA ARG A 336 1.59 -16.60 -16.32
C ARG A 336 0.29 -16.02 -16.90
N GLN A 337 -0.78 -16.77 -16.93
CA GLN A 337 -2.11 -16.24 -17.22
C GLN A 337 -2.61 -15.31 -16.10
N GLU A 338 -2.24 -15.61 -14.83
CA GLU A 338 -2.65 -14.83 -13.65
C GLU A 338 -1.78 -13.62 -13.34
N PHE A 339 -0.49 -13.66 -13.70
CA PHE A 339 0.48 -12.62 -13.32
C PHE A 339 1.23 -12.00 -14.50
N GLY A 340 0.94 -12.47 -15.72
CA GLY A 340 1.65 -12.05 -16.92
C GLY A 340 3.10 -12.51 -16.96
N SER A 341 3.92 -11.77 -17.71
CA SER A 341 5.37 -12.05 -17.85
C SER A 341 6.16 -11.88 -16.55
N ARG A 342 5.57 -11.26 -15.53
CA ARG A 342 6.18 -11.10 -14.20
C ARG A 342 6.36 -12.44 -13.47
N PHE A 343 5.54 -13.45 -13.78
CA PHE A 343 5.76 -14.79 -13.26
C PHE A 343 6.82 -15.52 -14.08
N PRO A 344 7.90 -16.03 -13.44
CA PRO A 344 8.98 -16.70 -14.16
C PRO A 344 8.50 -17.97 -14.88
N ASN A 345 9.01 -18.20 -16.09
CA ASN A 345 8.84 -19.47 -16.80
C ASN A 345 10.06 -20.36 -16.59
N ASP A 346 10.14 -20.99 -15.42
CA ASP A 346 11.30 -21.80 -15.01
C ASP A 346 10.80 -23.08 -14.31
N PRO A 347 10.30 -24.07 -15.10
CA PRO A 347 9.72 -25.30 -14.57
C PRO A 347 10.72 -26.15 -13.78
N ASP A 348 12.03 -26.05 -14.04
CA ASP A 348 13.07 -26.84 -13.37
C ASP A 348 13.20 -26.48 -11.87
N ARG A 349 12.70 -25.33 -11.46
CA ARG A 349 12.68 -24.90 -10.05
C ARG A 349 11.46 -25.40 -9.28
N ILE A 350 10.47 -25.94 -9.97
CA ILE A 350 9.26 -26.50 -9.36
C ILE A 350 9.54 -27.92 -8.87
N LYS A 351 9.39 -28.15 -7.58
CA LYS A 351 9.63 -29.47 -6.97
C LYS A 351 8.33 -30.24 -6.81
N VAL A 352 8.38 -31.54 -7.06
CA VAL A 352 7.30 -32.46 -6.71
C VAL A 352 7.39 -32.77 -5.21
N VAL A 353 6.33 -32.47 -4.46
CA VAL A 353 6.21 -32.80 -3.04
C VAL A 353 5.37 -34.04 -2.90
N SER A 354 5.96 -35.14 -2.38
CA SER A 354 5.20 -36.35 -2.08
C SER A 354 4.30 -36.13 -0.85
N VAL A 355 3.19 -36.87 -0.78
CA VAL A 355 2.29 -36.82 0.39
C VAL A 355 3.03 -37.22 1.67
N ALA A 356 3.97 -38.17 1.57
CA ALA A 356 4.80 -38.58 2.70
C ALA A 356 5.70 -37.46 3.24
N SER A 357 6.31 -36.62 2.37
CA SER A 357 7.12 -35.50 2.80
C SER A 357 6.28 -34.35 3.39
N SER A 358 5.04 -34.20 2.94
CA SER A 358 4.06 -33.23 3.47
C SER A 358 3.60 -33.62 4.91
N ILE A 359 3.40 -34.90 5.16
CA ILE A 359 3.08 -35.44 6.50
C ILE A 359 4.28 -35.32 7.44
N ALA A 360 5.49 -35.59 6.97
CA ALA A 360 6.70 -35.50 7.78
C ALA A 360 7.08 -34.06 8.16
N SER A 361 6.66 -33.06 7.38
CA SER A 361 6.87 -31.63 7.68
C SER A 361 5.76 -30.99 8.53
N SER A 362 4.63 -31.67 8.75
CA SER A 362 3.62 -31.23 9.70
C SER A 362 4.09 -31.49 11.12
N SER A 363 3.98 -30.49 12.01
CA SER A 363 4.28 -30.66 13.45
C SER A 363 3.49 -31.86 14.00
N ALA A 364 4.18 -32.76 14.71
CA ALA A 364 3.52 -33.88 15.34
C ALA A 364 2.40 -33.36 16.28
N ILE A 365 1.19 -33.81 16.05
CA ILE A 365 0.10 -33.55 16.99
C ILE A 365 0.42 -34.39 18.23
N VAL A 366 0.91 -33.74 19.27
CA VAL A 366 1.06 -34.39 20.60
C VAL A 366 -0.33 -34.53 21.18
N GLY A 367 -0.92 -35.70 21.00
CA GLY A 367 -2.17 -36.07 21.70
C GLY A 367 -1.95 -36.11 23.21
N PRO A 368 -3.00 -35.86 24.02
CA PRO A 368 -2.91 -36.04 25.48
C PRO A 368 -2.40 -37.45 25.80
N SER A 369 -1.45 -37.55 26.70
CA SER A 369 -0.81 -38.82 27.13
C SER A 369 -1.80 -39.86 27.70
N GLU A 370 -3.02 -39.44 28.00
CA GLU A 370 -4.12 -40.27 28.50
C GLU A 370 -4.79 -41.13 27.40
N LEU A 371 -4.57 -40.83 26.10
CA LEU A 371 -5.13 -41.63 25.01
C LEU A 371 -4.27 -42.83 24.60
N ILE A 372 -3.07 -42.98 25.17
CA ILE A 372 -2.22 -44.13 24.93
C ILE A 372 -2.53 -45.17 26.03
N GLY A 373 -3.51 -46.02 25.79
CA GLY A 373 -3.78 -47.17 26.64
C GLY A 373 -2.54 -48.04 26.77
N ARG A 374 -2.08 -48.30 28.02
CA ARG A 374 -1.03 -49.29 28.30
C ARG A 374 -1.54 -50.66 27.92
N SER A 375 -1.15 -51.16 26.72
CA SER A 375 -1.28 -52.58 26.46
C SER A 375 -0.23 -53.33 27.26
N LYS A 376 -0.64 -54.15 28.21
CA LYS A 376 0.21 -55.19 28.77
C LYS A 376 0.25 -56.32 27.74
N ALA A 377 1.45 -56.54 27.17
CA ALA A 377 1.72 -57.80 26.49
C ALA A 377 1.82 -58.87 27.59
N GLY A 378 0.99 -59.91 27.47
CA GLY A 378 1.06 -61.10 28.27
C GLY A 378 2.13 -62.07 27.76
#